data_2345b5f636da052759bafd4c2de3dcbf
#
_entry.id   2345b5f636da052759bafd4c2de3dcbf
#
_cell.length_a   1.000
_cell.length_b   1.000
_cell.length_c   1.000
_cell.angle_alpha   90.00
_cell.angle_beta   90.00
_cell.angle_gamma   90.00
#
_symmetry.space_group_name_H-M   'P 1'
#
loop_
_entity.id
_entity.type
_entity.pdbx_description
1 polymer ?
#
loop_
_entity_poly.entity_id
_entity_poly.type
_entity_poly.pdbx_seq_one_letter_code
_entity_poly.pdbx_strand_id
1 'polypeptide(L)'
;MTGVTPVPVLHLINGEFYAGAERVQDLLALELPAQGFAVSFACLKEGVFATRRRCQDAPLHLLPMKSRVDLRLCLELARLVRAQNFRILHTHTPRSALVGRLVAALTGVPMVHHVHSPAERDTEQGWRNTRNALVEKFSLRGARRLITVSASLERMLREQGFTANRIRCIPNGVPVSECLRRSYQPGEELTVGMIALFRPRKGIEVLLQAMAQLQGAGARVRLHAVGPFETPEYQRSVLELTRRLGLESSVTWTGFRTDMGAEFRQMHLFALPSLYGEGMPMVVLEAMAAGLPVVSTLVEGIPEVVRDGRDGLLAQADDPTGLAAALLRFVRGEVDAAAMGDSGRQRQRDNFSDKSMASGVAAVYRELLPP
;
A
#
# COMPACT_ATOMS: atom_id res chain seq x y z
N MET A 1 -29.34 -0.64 -20.85
CA MET A 1 -27.89 -0.59 -20.74
C MET A 1 -27.33 -0.19 -22.10
N THR A 2 -26.92 1.05 -22.27
CA THR A 2 -26.39 1.57 -23.53
C THR A 2 -25.02 0.91 -23.78
N GLY A 3 -24.94 0.17 -24.90
CA GLY A 3 -23.78 -0.65 -25.27
C GLY A 3 -22.54 0.15 -25.68
N VAL A 4 -21.99 0.94 -24.74
CA VAL A 4 -20.68 1.57 -24.94
C VAL A 4 -19.60 0.52 -24.70
N THR A 5 -18.82 0.20 -25.73
CA THR A 5 -17.68 -0.72 -25.58
C THR A 5 -16.68 -0.14 -24.56
N PRO A 6 -16.28 -0.90 -23.53
CA PRO A 6 -15.33 -0.41 -22.54
C PRO A 6 -14.00 -0.01 -23.16
N VAL A 7 -13.40 1.07 -22.70
CA VAL A 7 -12.10 1.56 -23.18
C VAL A 7 -10.98 0.65 -22.68
N PRO A 8 -10.17 0.05 -23.56
CA PRO A 8 -9.10 -0.86 -23.14
C PRO A 8 -7.91 -0.10 -22.56
N VAL A 9 -7.47 -0.52 -21.36
CA VAL A 9 -6.35 0.04 -20.60
C VAL A 9 -5.34 -1.05 -20.28
N LEU A 10 -4.05 -0.81 -20.50
CA LEU A 10 -2.99 -1.73 -20.15
C LEU A 10 -2.23 -1.28 -18.91
N HIS A 11 -2.31 -2.07 -17.83
CA HIS A 11 -1.50 -1.88 -16.63
C HIS A 11 -0.17 -2.61 -16.77
N LEU A 12 0.94 -1.87 -16.67
CA LEU A 12 2.29 -2.42 -16.68
C LEU A 12 2.76 -2.62 -15.23
N ILE A 13 3.00 -3.85 -14.85
CA ILE A 13 3.34 -4.24 -13.48
C ILE A 13 4.64 -5.05 -13.45
N ASN A 14 5.31 -5.08 -12.30
CA ASN A 14 6.43 -5.99 -12.14
C ASN A 14 5.96 -7.46 -12.10
N GLY A 15 4.96 -7.78 -11.29
CA GLY A 15 4.39 -9.14 -11.19
C GLY A 15 5.11 -10.08 -10.23
N GLU A 16 6.31 -9.72 -9.76
CA GLU A 16 7.18 -10.53 -8.90
C GLU A 16 6.54 -10.80 -7.52
N PHE A 17 5.89 -9.80 -6.97
CA PHE A 17 5.21 -9.85 -5.67
C PHE A 17 3.71 -9.63 -5.81
N TYR A 18 2.98 -9.83 -4.72
CA TYR A 18 1.59 -9.41 -4.56
C TYR A 18 1.51 -8.58 -3.27
N ALA A 19 1.98 -7.34 -3.37
CA ALA A 19 2.08 -6.38 -2.27
C ALA A 19 1.22 -5.14 -2.55
N GLY A 20 1.44 -4.03 -1.86
CA GLY A 20 0.57 -2.86 -1.93
C GLY A 20 0.25 -2.37 -3.34
N ALA A 21 1.27 -2.13 -4.18
CA ALA A 21 1.07 -1.62 -5.53
C ALA A 21 0.35 -2.63 -6.45
N GLU A 22 0.68 -3.91 -6.37
CA GLU A 22 0.02 -4.96 -7.15
C GLU A 22 -1.43 -5.15 -6.71
N ARG A 23 -1.70 -5.03 -5.41
CA ARG A 23 -3.07 -5.12 -4.87
C ARG A 23 -3.93 -3.93 -5.31
N VAL A 24 -3.37 -2.72 -5.37
CA VAL A 24 -4.08 -1.54 -5.91
C VAL A 24 -4.49 -1.79 -7.37
N GLN A 25 -3.59 -2.32 -8.18
CA GLN A 25 -3.86 -2.61 -9.59
C GLN A 25 -4.95 -3.67 -9.77
N ASP A 26 -4.90 -4.70 -8.94
CA ASP A 26 -5.88 -5.78 -8.93
C ASP A 26 -7.28 -5.28 -8.53
N LEU A 27 -7.37 -4.44 -7.50
CA LEU A 27 -8.63 -3.79 -7.09
C LEU A 27 -9.15 -2.83 -8.17
N LEU A 28 -8.27 -2.07 -8.83
CA LEU A 28 -8.66 -1.23 -9.96
C LEU A 28 -9.22 -2.07 -11.12
N ALA A 29 -8.65 -3.25 -11.40
CA ALA A 29 -9.17 -4.12 -12.44
C ALA A 29 -10.57 -4.70 -12.13
N LEU A 30 -10.90 -4.85 -10.85
CA LEU A 30 -12.25 -5.28 -10.42
C LEU A 30 -13.28 -4.15 -10.57
N GLU A 31 -12.92 -2.89 -10.26
CA GLU A 31 -13.86 -1.79 -10.15
C GLU A 31 -13.94 -0.89 -11.41
N LEU A 32 -12.88 -0.80 -12.21
CA LEU A 32 -12.86 0.03 -13.43
C LEU A 32 -13.84 -0.41 -14.53
N PRO A 33 -14.23 -1.69 -14.68
CA PRO A 33 -15.26 -2.07 -15.63
C PRO A 33 -16.60 -1.35 -15.40
N ALA A 34 -17.00 -1.14 -14.16
CA ALA A 34 -18.18 -0.35 -13.81
C ALA A 34 -18.06 1.14 -14.18
N GLN A 35 -16.84 1.61 -14.45
CA GLN A 35 -16.53 2.98 -14.88
C GLN A 35 -16.36 3.11 -16.41
N GLY A 36 -16.54 2.01 -17.17
CA GLY A 36 -16.42 1.97 -18.62
C GLY A 36 -15.00 1.69 -19.14
N PHE A 37 -14.12 1.10 -18.33
CA PHE A 37 -12.74 0.76 -18.71
C PHE A 37 -12.48 -0.74 -18.58
N ALA A 38 -11.87 -1.36 -19.59
CA ALA A 38 -11.46 -2.76 -19.58
C ALA A 38 -9.95 -2.85 -19.29
N VAL A 39 -9.58 -3.43 -18.14
CA VAL A 39 -8.19 -3.57 -17.72
C VAL A 39 -7.58 -4.86 -18.25
N SER A 40 -6.36 -4.77 -18.79
CA SER A 40 -5.46 -5.90 -19.03
C SER A 40 -4.14 -5.65 -18.32
N PHE A 41 -3.42 -6.72 -17.98
CA PHE A 41 -2.12 -6.63 -17.33
C PHE A 41 -0.99 -7.08 -18.24
N ALA A 42 0.16 -6.42 -18.14
CA ALA A 42 1.42 -6.90 -18.68
C ALA A 42 2.45 -7.01 -17.53
N CYS A 43 2.84 -8.25 -17.20
CA CYS A 43 3.85 -8.54 -16.18
C CYS A 43 5.25 -8.52 -16.79
N LEU A 44 6.10 -7.64 -16.24
CA LEU A 44 7.49 -7.46 -16.69
C LEU A 44 8.47 -8.43 -16.02
N LYS A 45 7.99 -9.22 -15.06
CA LYS A 45 8.72 -10.30 -14.40
C LYS A 45 7.78 -11.46 -14.10
N GLU A 46 8.33 -12.64 -14.07
CA GLU A 46 7.64 -13.82 -13.54
C GLU A 46 7.49 -13.69 -12.02
N GLY A 47 6.37 -14.18 -11.48
CA GLY A 47 6.13 -14.16 -10.07
C GLY A 47 4.69 -14.47 -9.67
N VAL A 48 4.38 -14.17 -8.42
CA VAL A 48 3.14 -14.62 -7.76
C VAL A 48 1.89 -13.82 -8.15
N PHE A 49 2.01 -12.70 -8.85
CA PHE A 49 0.84 -11.90 -9.24
C PHE A 49 -0.14 -12.72 -10.09
N ALA A 50 0.37 -13.48 -11.06
CA ALA A 50 -0.46 -14.28 -11.96
C ALA A 50 -1.41 -15.24 -11.24
N THR A 51 -0.96 -15.82 -10.13
CA THR A 51 -1.71 -16.81 -9.34
C THR A 51 -2.48 -16.21 -8.16
N ARG A 52 -2.05 -15.03 -7.64
CA ARG A 52 -2.64 -14.42 -6.43
C ARG A 52 -3.62 -13.31 -6.71
N ARG A 53 -3.67 -12.77 -7.91
CA ARG A 53 -4.61 -11.70 -8.26
C ARG A 53 -6.06 -12.19 -8.09
N ARG A 54 -6.92 -11.32 -7.63
CA ARG A 54 -8.36 -11.58 -7.44
C ARG A 54 -9.13 -11.44 -8.76
N CYS A 55 -8.77 -10.46 -9.59
CA CYS A 55 -9.37 -10.23 -10.89
C CYS A 55 -8.82 -11.24 -11.92
N GLN A 56 -9.36 -12.45 -11.93
CA GLN A 56 -8.94 -13.51 -12.86
C GLN A 56 -9.40 -13.26 -14.29
N ASP A 57 -10.51 -12.56 -14.49
CA ASP A 57 -11.11 -12.29 -15.81
C ASP A 57 -10.31 -11.25 -16.64
N ALA A 58 -9.50 -10.40 -15.98
CA ALA A 58 -8.66 -9.45 -16.69
C ALA A 58 -7.55 -10.19 -17.47
N PRO A 59 -7.38 -9.94 -18.79
CA PRO A 59 -6.31 -10.57 -19.57
C PRO A 59 -4.93 -10.29 -18.98
N LEU A 60 -4.07 -11.31 -18.97
CA LEU A 60 -2.71 -11.24 -18.45
C LEU A 60 -1.69 -11.62 -19.52
N HIS A 61 -0.79 -10.69 -19.82
CA HIS A 61 0.33 -10.90 -20.73
C HIS A 61 1.62 -11.06 -19.93
N LEU A 62 2.24 -12.23 -19.98
CA LEU A 62 3.53 -12.49 -19.35
C LEU A 62 4.65 -12.13 -20.34
N LEU A 63 5.35 -11.06 -20.07
CA LEU A 63 6.39 -10.47 -20.90
C LEU A 63 7.65 -10.19 -20.06
N PRO A 64 8.34 -11.24 -19.58
CA PRO A 64 9.44 -11.07 -18.64
C PRO A 64 10.64 -10.40 -19.30
N MET A 65 11.15 -9.35 -18.67
CA MET A 65 12.35 -8.62 -19.09
C MET A 65 13.60 -9.49 -18.90
N LYS A 66 14.41 -9.58 -19.95
CA LYS A 66 15.73 -10.27 -19.92
C LYS A 66 16.83 -9.39 -19.32
N SER A 67 16.66 -8.07 -19.29
CA SER A 67 17.62 -7.11 -18.75
C SER A 67 16.92 -5.88 -18.18
N ARG A 68 17.66 -4.98 -17.52
CA ARG A 68 17.10 -3.74 -16.96
C ARG A 68 16.53 -2.78 -18.01
N VAL A 69 17.10 -2.80 -19.23
CA VAL A 69 16.58 -2.07 -20.39
C VAL A 69 16.47 -3.10 -21.53
N ASP A 70 15.24 -3.52 -21.81
CA ASP A 70 14.95 -4.51 -22.83
C ASP A 70 14.14 -3.85 -23.97
N LEU A 71 14.86 -3.41 -25.00
CA LEU A 71 14.25 -2.75 -26.16
C LEU A 71 13.37 -3.70 -26.98
N ARG A 72 13.67 -5.00 -26.98
CA ARG A 72 12.84 -6.00 -27.68
C ARG A 72 11.48 -6.09 -27.02
N LEU A 73 11.45 -6.13 -25.70
CA LEU A 73 10.22 -6.09 -24.94
C LEU A 73 9.40 -4.83 -25.25
N CYS A 74 10.04 -3.66 -25.33
CA CYS A 74 9.33 -2.42 -25.67
C CYS A 74 8.68 -2.48 -27.06
N LEU A 75 9.33 -3.11 -28.04
CA LEU A 75 8.77 -3.31 -29.37
C LEU A 75 7.61 -4.32 -29.36
N GLU A 76 7.74 -5.40 -28.60
CA GLU A 76 6.69 -6.40 -28.42
C GLU A 76 5.45 -5.80 -27.73
N LEU A 77 5.64 -5.06 -26.65
CA LEU A 77 4.58 -4.30 -25.98
C LEU A 77 3.93 -3.27 -26.91
N ALA A 78 4.71 -2.56 -27.73
CA ALA A 78 4.16 -1.60 -28.67
C ALA A 78 3.29 -2.27 -29.74
N ARG A 79 3.67 -3.48 -30.21
CA ARG A 79 2.82 -4.28 -31.10
C ARG A 79 1.53 -4.73 -30.41
N LEU A 80 1.62 -5.22 -29.18
CA LEU A 80 0.47 -5.60 -28.35
C LEU A 80 -0.50 -4.43 -28.17
N VAL A 81 0.03 -3.25 -27.81
CA VAL A 81 -0.76 -2.02 -27.62
C VAL A 81 -1.55 -1.66 -28.86
N ARG A 82 -0.92 -1.75 -30.06
CA ARG A 82 -1.60 -1.47 -31.32
C ARG A 82 -2.60 -2.57 -31.69
N ALA A 83 -2.22 -3.84 -31.56
CA ALA A 83 -3.05 -4.98 -31.94
C ALA A 83 -4.34 -5.07 -31.12
N GLN A 84 -4.29 -4.73 -29.83
CA GLN A 84 -5.45 -4.75 -28.93
C GLN A 84 -6.08 -3.37 -28.72
N ASN A 85 -5.62 -2.36 -29.48
CA ASN A 85 -6.16 -0.99 -29.44
C ASN A 85 -6.21 -0.38 -28.04
N PHE A 86 -5.21 -0.63 -27.19
CA PHE A 86 -5.12 0.00 -25.89
C PHE A 86 -5.05 1.52 -26.03
N ARG A 87 -5.83 2.22 -25.23
CA ARG A 87 -5.99 3.67 -25.28
C ARG A 87 -5.22 4.39 -24.19
N ILE A 88 -4.83 3.67 -23.13
CA ILE A 88 -4.08 4.20 -21.98
C ILE A 88 -3.08 3.14 -21.51
N LEU A 89 -1.87 3.59 -21.19
CA LEU A 89 -0.86 2.82 -20.47
C LEU A 89 -0.84 3.31 -19.01
N HIS A 90 -1.01 2.40 -18.05
CA HIS A 90 -0.93 2.72 -16.63
C HIS A 90 0.25 1.98 -15.98
N THR A 91 1.18 2.71 -15.40
CA THR A 91 2.42 2.19 -14.80
C THR A 91 2.46 2.46 -13.31
N HIS A 92 3.08 1.57 -12.51
CA HIS A 92 2.99 1.61 -11.04
C HIS A 92 4.33 1.49 -10.31
N THR A 93 5.41 1.22 -11.03
CA THR A 93 6.75 1.07 -10.46
C THR A 93 7.77 1.83 -11.31
N PRO A 94 8.94 2.21 -10.78
CA PRO A 94 9.97 2.90 -11.58
C PRO A 94 10.37 2.14 -12.84
N ARG A 95 10.42 0.79 -12.77
CA ARG A 95 10.72 -0.06 -13.92
C ARG A 95 9.62 -0.01 -14.98
N SER A 96 8.37 -0.19 -14.57
CA SER A 96 7.24 -0.11 -15.49
C SER A 96 7.08 1.30 -16.08
N ALA A 97 7.45 2.35 -15.34
CA ALA A 97 7.46 3.73 -15.83
C ALA A 97 8.46 3.93 -16.99
N LEU A 98 9.67 3.36 -16.88
CA LEU A 98 10.68 3.45 -17.94
C LEU A 98 10.20 2.72 -19.21
N VAL A 99 9.72 1.48 -19.06
CA VAL A 99 9.17 0.70 -20.17
C VAL A 99 7.95 1.42 -20.77
N GLY A 100 7.02 1.84 -19.96
CA GLY A 100 5.80 2.54 -20.37
C GLY A 100 6.11 3.83 -21.13
N ARG A 101 7.12 4.60 -20.71
CA ARG A 101 7.58 5.79 -21.45
C ARG A 101 8.04 5.47 -22.87
N LEU A 102 8.84 4.41 -23.03
CA LEU A 102 9.33 3.99 -24.35
C LEU A 102 8.18 3.51 -25.23
N VAL A 103 7.27 2.70 -24.67
CA VAL A 103 6.09 2.21 -25.39
C VAL A 103 5.14 3.35 -25.76
N ALA A 104 4.92 4.31 -24.86
CA ALA A 104 4.11 5.51 -25.13
C ALA A 104 4.70 6.34 -26.29
N ALA A 105 6.03 6.52 -26.32
CA ALA A 105 6.71 7.20 -27.42
C ALA A 105 6.59 6.48 -28.76
N LEU A 106 6.61 5.13 -28.77
CA LEU A 106 6.48 4.31 -29.97
C LEU A 106 5.04 4.23 -30.50
N THR A 107 4.04 4.35 -29.63
CA THR A 107 2.63 4.11 -29.99
C THR A 107 1.79 5.38 -30.05
N GLY A 108 2.21 6.46 -29.40
CA GLY A 108 1.42 7.69 -29.21
C GLY A 108 0.36 7.56 -28.11
N VAL A 109 0.22 6.41 -27.46
CA VAL A 109 -0.77 6.17 -26.40
C VAL A 109 -0.36 6.92 -25.12
N PRO A 110 -1.25 7.69 -24.47
CA PRO A 110 -0.93 8.41 -23.25
C PRO A 110 -0.59 7.46 -22.11
N MET A 111 0.45 7.82 -21.34
CA MET A 111 0.87 7.11 -20.14
C MET A 111 0.40 7.86 -18.88
N VAL A 112 -0.20 7.14 -17.95
CA VAL A 112 -0.42 7.50 -16.56
C VAL A 112 0.59 6.77 -15.69
N HIS A 113 1.14 7.44 -14.68
CA HIS A 113 1.97 6.76 -13.69
C HIS A 113 1.41 6.97 -12.28
N HIS A 114 1.30 5.90 -11.52
CA HIS A 114 0.79 5.88 -10.16
C HIS A 114 1.95 5.75 -9.16
N VAL A 115 2.13 6.76 -8.34
CA VAL A 115 3.21 6.85 -7.35
C VAL A 115 2.68 6.33 -6.01
N HIS A 116 3.22 5.20 -5.54
CA HIS A 116 2.77 4.51 -4.32
C HIS A 116 3.65 4.78 -3.09
N SER A 117 4.92 5.12 -3.28
CA SER A 117 5.89 5.40 -2.22
C SER A 117 6.99 6.31 -2.74
N PRO A 118 7.75 6.99 -1.85
CA PRO A 118 8.92 7.75 -2.24
C PRO A 118 10.04 6.78 -2.70
N ALA A 119 10.43 6.82 -3.98
CA ALA A 119 11.47 5.92 -4.50
C ALA A 119 12.87 6.20 -3.93
N GLU A 120 13.10 7.41 -3.44
CA GLU A 120 14.38 7.83 -2.84
C GLU A 120 14.71 7.10 -1.52
N ARG A 121 13.71 6.47 -0.89
CA ARG A 121 13.82 5.81 0.42
C ARG A 121 13.61 4.29 0.38
N ASP A 122 13.63 3.69 -0.82
CA ASP A 122 13.36 2.25 -0.97
C ASP A 122 14.55 1.35 -0.57
N THR A 123 15.79 1.87 -0.54
CA THR A 123 16.97 1.10 -0.16
C THR A 123 17.94 1.90 0.73
N GLU A 124 18.75 1.23 1.54
CA GLU A 124 19.77 1.84 2.39
C GLU A 124 21.02 2.32 1.61
N GLN A 125 21.14 2.05 0.30
CA GLN A 125 22.31 2.37 -0.53
C GLN A 125 22.15 3.71 -1.28
N GLY A 126 22.64 4.80 -0.72
CA GLY A 126 22.45 6.17 -1.21
C GLY A 126 22.78 6.42 -2.69
N TRP A 127 23.93 5.91 -3.24
CA TRP A 127 24.30 6.15 -4.65
C TRP A 127 23.37 5.42 -5.66
N ARG A 128 22.84 4.25 -5.28
CA ARG A 128 21.83 3.55 -6.06
C ARG A 128 20.51 4.30 -6.07
N ASN A 129 20.15 4.89 -4.95
CA ASN A 129 18.94 5.71 -4.81
C ASN A 129 19.02 6.94 -5.71
N THR A 130 20.14 7.67 -5.75
CA THR A 130 20.31 8.85 -6.62
C THR A 130 20.17 8.49 -8.10
N ARG A 131 20.80 7.41 -8.56
CA ARG A 131 20.66 6.96 -9.95
C ARG A 131 19.24 6.51 -10.25
N ASN A 132 18.59 5.78 -9.35
CA ASN A 132 17.22 5.31 -9.53
C ASN A 132 16.26 6.51 -9.57
N ALA A 133 16.44 7.53 -8.72
CA ALA A 133 15.67 8.76 -8.71
C ALA A 133 15.80 9.55 -10.03
N LEU A 134 17.00 9.62 -10.62
CA LEU A 134 17.20 10.26 -11.92
C LEU A 134 16.46 9.51 -13.05
N VAL A 135 16.57 8.18 -13.08
CA VAL A 135 15.87 7.33 -14.06
C VAL A 135 14.36 7.45 -13.88
N GLU A 136 13.89 7.45 -12.64
CA GLU A 136 12.48 7.64 -12.32
C GLU A 136 12.00 9.01 -12.77
N LYS A 137 12.67 10.09 -12.36
CA LYS A 137 12.32 11.46 -12.78
C LYS A 137 12.29 11.61 -14.30
N PHE A 138 13.24 10.99 -15.01
CA PHE A 138 13.23 10.93 -16.46
C PHE A 138 12.00 10.19 -16.97
N SER A 139 11.67 9.03 -16.40
CA SER A 139 10.53 8.19 -16.80
C SER A 139 9.21 8.91 -16.57
N LEU A 140 9.03 9.55 -15.42
CA LEU A 140 7.84 10.28 -15.02
C LEU A 140 7.56 11.50 -15.91
N ARG A 141 8.59 12.15 -16.47
CA ARG A 141 8.41 13.23 -17.43
C ARG A 141 7.65 12.80 -18.69
N GLY A 142 7.66 11.52 -19.02
CA GLY A 142 6.89 10.95 -20.14
C GLY A 142 5.41 10.72 -19.83
N ALA A 143 4.99 10.71 -18.57
CA ALA A 143 3.59 10.52 -18.20
C ALA A 143 2.76 11.78 -18.49
N ARG A 144 1.58 11.61 -19.06
CA ARG A 144 0.62 12.71 -19.26
C ARG A 144 -0.05 13.13 -17.96
N ARG A 145 -0.26 12.19 -17.05
CA ARG A 145 -0.75 12.41 -15.68
C ARG A 145 0.04 11.55 -14.69
N LEU A 146 0.24 12.11 -13.51
CA LEU A 146 0.82 11.45 -12.35
C LEU A 146 -0.28 11.32 -11.29
N ILE A 147 -0.54 10.12 -10.84
CA ILE A 147 -1.44 9.87 -9.71
C ILE A 147 -0.58 9.66 -8.47
N THR A 148 -0.86 10.38 -7.40
CA THR A 148 -0.24 10.17 -6.09
C THR A 148 -1.28 9.65 -5.11
N VAL A 149 -0.89 8.74 -4.22
CA VAL A 149 -1.83 8.16 -3.25
C VAL A 149 -2.03 9.05 -2.02
N SER A 150 -1.27 10.14 -1.89
CA SER A 150 -1.34 11.07 -0.76
C SER A 150 -0.89 12.48 -1.16
N ALA A 151 -1.32 13.48 -0.39
CA ALA A 151 -0.88 14.87 -0.58
C ALA A 151 0.61 15.03 -0.23
N SER A 152 1.17 14.20 0.66
CA SER A 152 2.60 14.17 0.95
C SER A 152 3.43 13.80 -0.28
N LEU A 153 2.99 12.79 -1.06
CA LEU A 153 3.63 12.42 -2.32
C LEU A 153 3.41 13.47 -3.41
N GLU A 154 2.25 14.15 -3.44
CA GLU A 154 2.03 15.27 -4.34
C GLU A 154 3.02 16.40 -4.06
N ARG A 155 3.22 16.81 -2.80
CA ARG A 155 4.23 17.81 -2.41
C ARG A 155 5.62 17.39 -2.85
N MET A 156 6.03 16.17 -2.60
CA MET A 156 7.31 15.63 -3.03
C MET A 156 7.51 15.75 -4.55
N LEU A 157 6.52 15.41 -5.37
CA LEU A 157 6.62 15.56 -6.83
C LEU A 157 6.70 17.02 -7.25
N ARG A 158 5.98 17.93 -6.58
CA ARG A 158 6.07 19.38 -6.84
C ARG A 158 7.47 19.92 -6.53
N GLU A 159 8.07 19.50 -5.42
CA GLU A 159 9.45 19.82 -5.03
C GLU A 159 10.47 19.29 -6.04
N GLN A 160 10.20 18.14 -6.65
CA GLN A 160 10.99 17.60 -7.76
C GLN A 160 10.77 18.33 -9.10
N GLY A 161 9.89 19.35 -9.15
CA GLY A 161 9.64 20.22 -10.31
C GLY A 161 8.55 19.72 -11.26
N PHE A 162 7.67 18.82 -10.83
CA PHE A 162 6.47 18.47 -11.60
C PHE A 162 5.36 19.50 -11.37
N THR A 163 4.67 19.91 -12.45
CA THR A 163 3.61 20.92 -12.40
C THR A 163 2.31 20.35 -11.83
N ALA A 164 1.60 21.14 -11.03
CA ALA A 164 0.37 20.73 -10.35
C ALA A 164 -0.72 20.24 -11.32
N ASN A 165 -0.82 20.83 -12.52
CA ASN A 165 -1.82 20.44 -13.52
C ASN A 165 -1.64 19.01 -14.04
N ARG A 166 -0.46 18.41 -13.87
CA ARG A 166 -0.17 17.00 -14.23
C ARG A 166 -0.41 16.01 -13.10
N ILE A 167 -0.55 16.49 -11.87
CA ILE A 167 -0.68 15.63 -10.69
C ILE A 167 -2.16 15.54 -10.28
N ARG A 168 -2.59 14.35 -9.90
CA ARG A 168 -3.89 14.08 -9.29
C ARG A 168 -3.68 13.25 -8.04
N CYS A 169 -4.07 13.77 -6.89
CA CYS A 169 -4.05 13.01 -5.64
C CYS A 169 -5.31 12.13 -5.57
N ILE A 170 -5.12 10.82 -5.65
CA ILE A 170 -6.18 9.83 -5.56
C ILE A 170 -5.77 8.82 -4.50
N PRO A 171 -6.40 8.86 -3.32
CA PRO A 171 -6.10 7.93 -2.25
C PRO A 171 -6.25 6.46 -2.67
N ASN A 172 -5.44 5.58 -2.09
CA ASN A 172 -5.68 4.15 -2.17
C ASN A 172 -7.04 3.82 -1.57
N GLY A 173 -7.68 2.77 -2.08
CA GLY A 173 -8.94 2.27 -1.57
C GLY A 173 -8.91 0.76 -1.37
N VAL A 174 -9.69 0.30 -0.39
CA VAL A 174 -9.90 -1.12 -0.11
C VAL A 174 -11.39 -1.42 -0.04
N PRO A 175 -11.81 -2.67 -0.30
CA PRO A 175 -13.21 -3.06 -0.16
C PRO A 175 -13.72 -2.79 1.25
N VAL A 176 -15.00 -2.45 1.35
CA VAL A 176 -15.68 -2.39 2.64
C VAL A 176 -15.69 -3.79 3.24
N SER A 177 -15.26 -3.91 4.49
CA SER A 177 -15.24 -5.19 5.20
C SER A 177 -16.57 -5.45 5.90
N GLU A 178 -17.08 -6.67 5.77
CA GLU A 178 -18.18 -7.18 6.59
C GLU A 178 -17.66 -7.78 7.90
N CYS A 179 -16.35 -7.99 7.99
CA CYS A 179 -15.69 -8.52 9.19
C CYS A 179 -15.74 -7.48 10.30
N LEU A 180 -16.30 -7.87 11.45
CA LEU A 180 -16.30 -7.04 12.65
C LEU A 180 -15.10 -7.39 13.51
N ARG A 181 -14.45 -6.36 14.05
CA ARG A 181 -13.40 -6.49 15.05
C ARG A 181 -13.89 -7.27 16.29
N ARG A 182 -12.95 -7.83 17.04
CA ARG A 182 -13.19 -8.22 18.40
C ARG A 182 -13.33 -6.97 19.28
N SER A 183 -14.36 -6.92 20.13
CA SER A 183 -14.47 -5.84 21.12
C SER A 183 -13.39 -5.98 22.19
N TYR A 184 -12.90 -4.87 22.70
CA TYR A 184 -11.96 -4.82 23.80
C TYR A 184 -12.63 -4.16 25.02
N GLN A 185 -12.41 -4.75 26.20
CA GLN A 185 -12.81 -4.18 27.47
C GLN A 185 -11.57 -3.92 28.32
N PRO A 186 -11.45 -2.72 28.95
CA PRO A 186 -10.35 -2.45 29.88
C PRO A 186 -10.27 -3.52 30.98
N GLY A 187 -9.03 -4.00 31.23
CA GLY A 187 -8.79 -5.10 32.16
C GLY A 187 -8.64 -6.49 31.51
N GLU A 188 -9.03 -6.65 30.24
CA GLU A 188 -8.69 -7.83 29.46
C GLU A 188 -7.23 -7.76 28.95
N GLU A 189 -6.72 -8.89 28.41
CA GLU A 189 -5.46 -8.88 27.69
C GLU A 189 -5.64 -8.18 26.34
N LEU A 190 -4.93 -7.08 26.11
CA LEU A 190 -4.99 -6.32 24.89
C LEU A 190 -4.20 -7.04 23.79
N THR A 191 -4.86 -7.48 22.70
CA THR A 191 -4.19 -8.03 21.52
C THR A 191 -3.93 -6.91 20.52
N VAL A 192 -2.67 -6.54 20.37
CA VAL A 192 -2.19 -5.63 19.33
C VAL A 192 -1.88 -6.44 18.08
N GLY A 193 -2.44 -6.05 16.93
CA GLY A 193 -2.17 -6.70 15.66
C GLY A 193 -1.19 -5.89 14.82
N MET A 194 -0.30 -6.57 14.10
CA MET A 194 0.53 -5.97 13.05
C MET A 194 0.57 -6.88 11.84
N ILE A 195 0.27 -6.35 10.67
CA ILE A 195 0.32 -7.09 9.39
C ILE A 195 1.29 -6.38 8.46
N ALA A 196 2.38 -7.06 8.08
CA ALA A 196 3.41 -6.48 7.22
C ALA A 196 4.27 -7.55 6.53
N LEU A 197 4.95 -7.18 5.44
CA LEU A 197 6.24 -7.75 5.13
C LEU A 197 7.24 -7.14 6.14
N PHE A 198 7.68 -7.95 7.11
CA PHE A 198 8.56 -7.44 8.17
C PHE A 198 9.94 -7.09 7.61
N ARG A 199 10.28 -5.83 7.72
CA ARG A 199 11.56 -5.21 7.34
C ARG A 199 11.79 -3.96 8.21
N PRO A 200 13.04 -3.46 8.34
CA PRO A 200 13.38 -2.41 9.31
C PRO A 200 12.44 -1.20 9.26
N ARG A 201 12.12 -0.70 8.08
CA ARG A 201 11.27 0.48 7.94
C ARG A 201 9.84 0.33 8.50
N LYS A 202 9.38 -0.90 8.79
CA LYS A 202 8.04 -1.16 9.35
C LYS A 202 7.98 -1.03 10.87
N GLY A 203 9.15 -0.90 11.55
CA GLY A 203 9.25 -0.55 12.96
C GLY A 203 8.78 -1.64 13.92
N ILE A 204 8.91 -2.93 13.54
CA ILE A 204 8.53 -4.02 14.45
C ILE A 204 9.39 -4.00 15.73
N GLU A 205 10.65 -3.56 15.64
CA GLU A 205 11.54 -3.40 16.77
C GLU A 205 11.02 -2.34 17.77
N VAL A 206 10.48 -1.23 17.24
CA VAL A 206 9.87 -0.16 18.05
C VAL A 206 8.64 -0.70 18.76
N LEU A 207 7.81 -1.51 18.07
CA LEU A 207 6.63 -2.12 18.69
C LEU A 207 7.01 -3.11 19.78
N LEU A 208 8.02 -3.96 19.56
CA LEU A 208 8.50 -4.91 20.57
C LEU A 208 9.03 -4.19 21.82
N GLN A 209 9.79 -3.10 21.64
CA GLN A 209 10.26 -2.29 22.77
C GLN A 209 9.10 -1.62 23.52
N ALA A 210 8.10 -1.10 22.82
CA ALA A 210 6.90 -0.54 23.43
C ALA A 210 6.12 -1.61 24.22
N MET A 211 5.97 -2.83 23.66
CA MET A 211 5.33 -3.96 24.33
C MET A 211 6.06 -4.36 25.63
N ALA A 212 7.39 -4.39 25.61
CA ALA A 212 8.20 -4.67 26.81
C ALA A 212 7.99 -3.62 27.91
N GLN A 213 7.93 -2.32 27.54
CA GLN A 213 7.63 -1.24 28.48
C GLN A 213 6.23 -1.40 29.11
N LEU A 214 5.24 -1.76 28.31
CA LEU A 214 3.87 -2.00 28.78
C LEU A 214 3.82 -3.17 29.78
N GLN A 215 4.48 -4.28 29.49
CA GLN A 215 4.54 -5.43 30.40
C GLN A 215 5.31 -5.09 31.69
N GLY A 216 6.41 -4.33 31.56
CA GLY A 216 7.15 -3.81 32.73
C GLY A 216 6.31 -2.90 33.63
N ALA A 217 5.29 -2.22 33.08
CA ALA A 217 4.30 -1.45 33.80
C ALA A 217 3.09 -2.28 34.30
N GLY A 218 3.14 -3.61 34.15
CA GLY A 218 2.09 -4.52 34.60
C GLY A 218 0.88 -4.67 33.64
N ALA A 219 0.96 -4.12 32.43
CA ALA A 219 -0.11 -4.25 31.44
C ALA A 219 -0.11 -5.65 30.80
N ARG A 220 -1.30 -6.24 30.66
CA ARG A 220 -1.47 -7.52 29.94
C ARG A 220 -1.65 -7.25 28.47
N VAL A 221 -0.59 -7.44 27.68
CA VAL A 221 -0.57 -7.15 26.25
C VAL A 221 0.05 -8.31 25.46
N ARG A 222 -0.50 -8.58 24.30
CA ARG A 222 -0.04 -9.61 23.36
C ARG A 222 0.10 -9.01 21.97
N LEU A 223 1.08 -9.47 21.19
CA LEU A 223 1.27 -9.12 19.80
C LEU A 223 0.84 -10.28 18.88
N HIS A 224 -0.04 -9.99 17.93
CA HIS A 224 -0.40 -10.88 16.83
C HIS A 224 0.25 -10.36 15.55
N ALA A 225 1.41 -10.94 15.19
CA ALA A 225 2.26 -10.49 14.09
C ALA A 225 2.05 -11.38 12.85
N VAL A 226 1.48 -10.79 11.79
CA VAL A 226 1.07 -11.49 10.57
C VAL A 226 1.95 -11.07 9.40
N GLY A 227 2.54 -12.02 8.72
CA GLY A 227 3.34 -11.81 7.51
C GLY A 227 4.73 -12.44 7.57
N PRO A 228 5.40 -12.52 6.42
CA PRO A 228 6.75 -13.03 6.33
C PRO A 228 7.78 -11.96 6.68
N PHE A 229 8.99 -12.37 6.95
CA PHE A 229 10.15 -11.50 7.01
C PHE A 229 10.78 -11.34 5.62
N GLU A 230 11.37 -10.17 5.35
CA GLU A 230 11.99 -9.86 4.06
C GLU A 230 13.23 -10.72 3.81
N THR A 231 14.02 -10.95 4.87
CA THR A 231 15.20 -11.82 4.81
C THR A 231 15.31 -12.73 6.04
N PRO A 232 15.95 -13.90 5.92
CA PRO A 232 16.21 -14.77 7.08
C PRO A 232 17.08 -14.11 8.14
N GLU A 233 18.02 -13.25 7.76
CA GLU A 233 18.91 -12.49 8.66
C GLU A 233 18.09 -11.55 9.53
N TYR A 234 17.19 -10.79 8.91
CA TYR A 234 16.30 -9.88 9.62
C TYR A 234 15.35 -10.64 10.56
N GLN A 235 14.82 -11.78 10.12
CA GLN A 235 14.01 -12.64 10.99
C GLN A 235 14.78 -13.04 12.24
N ARG A 236 16.04 -13.50 12.11
CA ARG A 236 16.87 -13.90 13.25
C ARG A 236 17.09 -12.74 14.22
N SER A 237 17.37 -11.53 13.71
CA SER A 237 17.60 -10.36 14.56
C SER A 237 16.34 -9.95 15.34
N VAL A 238 15.17 -10.00 14.73
CA VAL A 238 13.90 -9.67 15.38
C VAL A 238 13.50 -10.73 16.43
N LEU A 239 13.67 -12.01 16.13
CA LEU A 239 13.40 -13.08 17.10
C LEU A 239 14.37 -13.03 18.30
N GLU A 240 15.64 -12.71 18.07
CA GLU A 240 16.61 -12.48 19.14
C GLU A 240 16.25 -11.27 20.00
N LEU A 241 15.79 -10.17 19.39
CA LEU A 241 15.27 -9.01 20.12
C LEU A 241 14.05 -9.41 20.97
N THR A 242 13.10 -10.17 20.41
CA THR A 242 11.92 -10.68 21.14
C THR A 242 12.33 -11.45 22.39
N ARG A 243 13.33 -12.33 22.27
CA ARG A 243 13.87 -13.11 23.38
C ARG A 243 14.54 -12.21 24.42
N ARG A 244 15.41 -11.28 24.01
CA ARG A 244 16.09 -10.36 24.94
C ARG A 244 15.12 -9.48 25.72
N LEU A 245 13.96 -9.16 25.14
CA LEU A 245 12.91 -8.37 25.77
C LEU A 245 11.96 -9.24 26.65
N GLY A 246 12.13 -10.55 26.69
CA GLY A 246 11.25 -11.47 27.45
C GLY A 246 9.85 -11.61 26.89
N LEU A 247 9.65 -11.36 25.60
CA LEU A 247 8.32 -11.31 24.95
C LEU A 247 7.92 -12.60 24.24
N GLU A 248 8.69 -13.68 24.34
CA GLU A 248 8.47 -14.92 23.58
C GLU A 248 7.07 -15.51 23.77
N SER A 249 6.55 -15.48 25.01
CA SER A 249 5.19 -15.96 25.31
C SER A 249 4.08 -15.00 24.91
N SER A 250 4.41 -13.75 24.60
CA SER A 250 3.46 -12.66 24.31
C SER A 250 3.40 -12.29 22.84
N VAL A 251 4.23 -12.88 21.98
CA VAL A 251 4.25 -12.63 20.53
C VAL A 251 3.90 -13.90 19.77
N THR A 252 2.88 -13.80 18.93
CA THR A 252 2.51 -14.85 17.98
C THR A 252 2.92 -14.47 16.58
N TRP A 253 3.90 -15.17 16.01
CA TRP A 253 4.34 -15.02 14.62
C TRP A 253 3.58 -16.00 13.73
N THR A 254 2.68 -15.52 12.87
CA THR A 254 1.83 -16.40 12.06
C THR A 254 2.40 -16.72 10.68
N GLY A 255 3.41 -15.98 10.24
CA GLY A 255 3.88 -16.03 8.86
C GLY A 255 2.85 -15.48 7.87
N PHE A 256 2.98 -15.86 6.60
CA PHE A 256 2.07 -15.42 5.54
C PHE A 256 0.66 -16.02 5.73
N ARG A 257 -0.35 -15.17 5.64
CA ARG A 257 -1.77 -15.54 5.69
C ARG A 257 -2.52 -14.98 4.49
N THR A 258 -3.58 -15.67 4.07
CA THR A 258 -4.45 -15.26 2.95
C THR A 258 -5.80 -14.71 3.41
N ASP A 259 -6.36 -15.24 4.50
CA ASP A 259 -7.61 -14.74 5.08
C ASP A 259 -7.32 -13.62 6.09
N MET A 260 -7.23 -12.39 5.57
CA MET A 260 -7.01 -11.22 6.41
C MET A 260 -8.18 -10.94 7.35
N GLY A 261 -9.40 -11.30 6.96
CA GLY A 261 -10.56 -11.14 7.82
C GLY A 261 -10.45 -11.97 9.10
N ALA A 262 -9.99 -13.23 8.99
CA ALA A 262 -9.73 -14.07 10.15
C ALA A 262 -8.63 -13.49 11.06
N GLU A 263 -7.58 -12.92 10.47
CA GLU A 263 -6.49 -12.32 11.23
C GLU A 263 -6.94 -11.04 11.96
N PHE A 264 -7.71 -10.14 11.30
CA PHE A 264 -8.23 -8.93 11.96
C PHE A 264 -9.19 -9.27 13.13
N ARG A 265 -9.94 -10.37 13.08
CA ARG A 265 -10.78 -10.82 14.20
C ARG A 265 -10.00 -11.24 15.45
N GLN A 266 -8.71 -11.54 15.32
CA GLN A 266 -7.84 -11.86 16.46
C GLN A 266 -7.32 -10.61 17.19
N MET A 267 -7.54 -9.41 16.63
CA MET A 267 -6.96 -8.16 17.11
C MET A 267 -8.01 -7.29 17.80
N HIS A 268 -7.59 -6.57 18.83
CA HIS A 268 -8.39 -5.52 19.46
C HIS A 268 -8.06 -4.13 18.87
N LEU A 269 -6.83 -3.91 18.47
CA LEU A 269 -6.36 -2.75 17.73
C LEU A 269 -5.26 -3.16 16.74
N PHE A 270 -5.04 -2.32 15.75
CA PHE A 270 -4.02 -2.51 14.74
C PHE A 270 -2.87 -1.52 14.93
N ALA A 271 -1.62 -1.98 14.93
CA ALA A 271 -0.43 -1.14 15.02
C ALA A 271 0.43 -1.23 13.75
N LEU A 272 0.86 -0.06 13.24
CA LEU A 272 1.85 0.02 12.16
C LEU A 272 2.81 1.17 12.46
N PRO A 273 3.85 0.94 13.29
CA PRO A 273 4.79 1.99 13.71
C PRO A 273 5.91 2.19 12.68
N SER A 274 5.55 2.39 11.43
CA SER A 274 6.51 2.59 10.34
C SER A 274 7.43 3.78 10.61
N LEU A 275 8.70 3.62 10.23
CA LEU A 275 9.73 4.65 10.41
C LEU A 275 9.73 5.65 9.24
N TYR A 276 9.44 5.17 8.03
CA TYR A 276 9.38 5.95 6.77
C TYR A 276 8.79 5.13 5.63
N GLY A 277 8.54 5.79 4.47
CA GLY A 277 8.21 5.15 3.22
C GLY A 277 6.75 4.72 3.07
N GLU A 278 5.84 5.35 3.81
CA GLU A 278 4.40 5.07 3.75
C GLU A 278 3.66 6.11 2.91
N GLY A 279 3.50 5.83 1.62
CA GLY A 279 2.68 6.71 0.77
C GLY A 279 1.22 6.73 1.23
N MET A 280 0.59 5.57 1.28
CA MET A 280 -0.71 5.30 1.92
C MET A 280 -0.83 3.78 2.13
N PRO A 281 -0.62 3.28 3.36
CA PRO A 281 -0.53 1.86 3.60
C PRO A 281 -1.90 1.17 3.51
N MET A 282 -2.04 0.25 2.55
CA MET A 282 -3.28 -0.52 2.31
C MET A 282 -3.76 -1.25 3.56
N VAL A 283 -2.83 -1.79 4.35
CA VAL A 283 -3.16 -2.56 5.55
C VAL A 283 -3.79 -1.70 6.65
N VAL A 284 -3.46 -0.41 6.73
CA VAL A 284 -4.13 0.54 7.64
C VAL A 284 -5.58 0.75 7.19
N LEU A 285 -5.80 0.93 5.89
CA LEU A 285 -7.15 1.04 5.33
C LEU A 285 -7.99 -0.22 5.59
N GLU A 286 -7.38 -1.40 5.49
CA GLU A 286 -8.02 -2.69 5.78
C GLU A 286 -8.35 -2.85 7.27
N ALA A 287 -7.46 -2.44 8.17
CA ALA A 287 -7.72 -2.43 9.60
C ALA A 287 -8.88 -1.47 9.94
N MET A 288 -8.91 -0.28 9.34
CA MET A 288 -10.03 0.66 9.47
C MET A 288 -11.33 0.08 8.90
N ALA A 289 -11.28 -0.59 7.74
CA ALA A 289 -12.44 -1.27 7.17
C ALA A 289 -13.00 -2.35 8.09
N ALA A 290 -12.11 -3.07 8.81
CA ALA A 290 -12.49 -4.06 9.83
C ALA A 290 -12.98 -3.40 11.15
N GLY A 291 -12.94 -2.08 11.26
CA GLY A 291 -13.36 -1.32 12.45
C GLY A 291 -12.35 -1.36 13.60
N LEU A 292 -11.09 -1.68 13.34
CA LEU A 292 -10.03 -1.64 14.35
C LEU A 292 -9.56 -0.19 14.55
N PRO A 293 -9.41 0.28 15.80
CA PRO A 293 -8.66 1.50 16.05
C PRO A 293 -7.20 1.29 15.65
N VAL A 294 -6.58 2.35 15.11
CA VAL A 294 -5.21 2.28 14.57
C VAL A 294 -4.24 3.01 15.49
N VAL A 295 -3.12 2.38 15.84
CA VAL A 295 -1.96 3.05 16.45
C VAL A 295 -0.82 3.07 15.45
N SER A 296 -0.35 4.24 15.06
CA SER A 296 0.66 4.37 14.01
C SER A 296 1.59 5.55 14.27
N THR A 297 2.39 5.92 13.28
CA THR A 297 3.38 7.00 13.40
C THR A 297 3.09 8.16 12.47
N LEU A 298 3.60 9.34 12.82
CA LEU A 298 3.46 10.59 12.07
C LEU A 298 4.41 10.61 10.84
N VAL A 299 4.28 9.60 9.95
CA VAL A 299 5.11 9.51 8.74
C VAL A 299 4.25 9.65 7.48
N GLU A 300 4.75 10.41 6.53
CA GLU A 300 4.23 10.68 5.18
C GLU A 300 2.69 10.70 5.07
N GLY A 301 2.09 9.69 4.45
CA GLY A 301 0.65 9.62 4.19
C GLY A 301 -0.20 9.09 5.36
N ILE A 302 0.40 8.61 6.46
CA ILE A 302 -0.37 8.06 7.58
C ILE A 302 -1.29 9.10 8.24
N PRO A 303 -0.84 10.35 8.53
CA PRO A 303 -1.73 11.37 9.11
C PRO A 303 -2.87 11.81 8.19
N GLU A 304 -2.77 11.52 6.88
CA GLU A 304 -3.85 11.78 5.92
C GLU A 304 -4.96 10.72 6.01
N VAL A 305 -4.62 9.52 6.51
CA VAL A 305 -5.53 8.38 6.67
C VAL A 305 -6.13 8.37 8.08
N VAL A 306 -5.29 8.39 9.10
CA VAL A 306 -5.66 8.26 10.51
C VAL A 306 -5.68 9.63 11.16
N ARG A 307 -6.84 10.09 11.63
CA ARG A 307 -6.97 11.31 12.44
C ARG A 307 -6.63 10.97 13.89
N ASP A 308 -5.57 11.60 14.38
CA ASP A 308 -5.13 11.40 15.77
C ASP A 308 -6.23 11.74 16.77
N GLY A 309 -6.40 10.91 17.80
CA GLY A 309 -7.44 11.03 18.82
C GLY A 309 -8.86 10.69 18.34
N ARG A 310 -9.08 10.39 17.05
CA ARG A 310 -10.41 10.15 16.48
C ARG A 310 -10.57 8.78 15.82
N ASP A 311 -9.69 8.42 14.89
CA ASP A 311 -9.70 7.12 14.21
C ASP A 311 -8.65 6.17 14.80
N GLY A 312 -7.77 6.71 15.65
CA GLY A 312 -6.66 6.03 16.26
C GLY A 312 -5.75 7.01 17.01
N LEU A 313 -4.53 6.57 17.31
CA LEU A 313 -3.50 7.40 17.96
C LEU A 313 -2.22 7.39 17.13
N LEU A 314 -1.56 8.54 17.04
CA LEU A 314 -0.31 8.71 16.30
C LEU A 314 0.85 9.06 17.25
N ALA A 315 1.95 8.32 17.14
CA ALA A 315 3.21 8.58 17.85
C ALA A 315 4.28 9.12 16.91
N GLN A 316 5.38 9.62 17.44
CA GLN A 316 6.56 9.94 16.63
C GLN A 316 7.18 8.64 16.09
N ALA A 317 7.78 8.73 14.90
CA ALA A 317 8.56 7.60 14.37
C ALA A 317 9.79 7.34 15.25
N ASP A 318 10.17 6.06 15.36
CA ASP A 318 11.32 5.62 16.16
C ASP A 318 11.24 6.01 17.65
N ASP A 319 10.01 6.12 18.19
CA ASP A 319 9.75 6.43 19.59
C ASP A 319 8.97 5.30 20.29
N PRO A 320 9.66 4.30 20.86
CA PRO A 320 9.01 3.21 21.58
C PRO A 320 8.22 3.68 22.80
N THR A 321 8.66 4.76 23.46
CA THR A 321 8.00 5.29 24.68
C THR A 321 6.71 6.00 24.32
N GLY A 322 6.71 6.83 23.28
CA GLY A 322 5.49 7.47 22.78
C GLY A 322 4.48 6.43 22.24
N LEU A 323 4.98 5.38 21.58
CA LEU A 323 4.13 4.28 21.13
C LEU A 323 3.54 3.49 22.31
N ALA A 324 4.33 3.20 23.33
CA ALA A 324 3.86 2.56 24.56
C ALA A 324 2.81 3.42 25.28
N ALA A 325 3.04 4.72 25.37
CA ALA A 325 2.08 5.66 25.96
C ALA A 325 0.75 5.66 25.21
N ALA A 326 0.77 5.66 23.87
CA ALA A 326 -0.44 5.56 23.05
C ALA A 326 -1.20 4.24 23.31
N LEU A 327 -0.50 3.11 23.33
CA LEU A 327 -1.10 1.79 23.61
C LEU A 327 -1.65 1.69 25.04
N LEU A 328 -0.96 2.30 26.02
CA LEU A 328 -1.37 2.29 27.42
C LEU A 328 -2.71 2.99 27.65
N ARG A 329 -3.04 4.00 26.85
CA ARG A 329 -4.35 4.69 26.93
C ARG A 329 -5.51 3.73 26.63
N PHE A 330 -5.33 2.76 25.73
CA PHE A 330 -6.32 1.70 25.51
C PHE A 330 -6.39 0.75 26.71
N VAL A 331 -5.26 0.31 27.25
CA VAL A 331 -5.20 -0.59 28.41
C VAL A 331 -5.92 0.01 29.61
N ARG A 332 -5.77 1.32 29.82
CA ARG A 332 -6.40 2.05 30.94
C ARG A 332 -7.84 2.47 30.69
N GLY A 333 -8.37 2.27 29.49
CA GLY A 333 -9.71 2.75 29.12
C GLY A 333 -9.82 4.27 29.02
N GLU A 334 -8.70 4.97 28.80
CA GLU A 334 -8.67 6.43 28.63
C GLU A 334 -9.20 6.85 27.24
N VAL A 335 -9.35 5.90 26.34
CA VAL A 335 -9.91 6.09 25.00
C VAL A 335 -10.95 5.02 24.70
N ASP A 336 -12.01 5.39 24.01
CA ASP A 336 -13.04 4.48 23.56
C ASP A 336 -12.58 3.79 22.26
N ALA A 337 -12.05 2.56 22.39
CA ALA A 337 -11.58 1.77 21.27
C ALA A 337 -12.70 1.46 20.25
N ALA A 338 -13.95 1.31 20.74
CA ALA A 338 -15.08 1.03 19.89
C ALA A 338 -15.43 2.26 19.03
N ALA A 339 -15.58 3.42 19.66
CA ALA A 339 -15.87 4.66 18.95
C ALA A 339 -14.78 5.04 17.96
N MET A 340 -13.48 4.85 18.32
CA MET A 340 -12.36 5.08 17.39
C MET A 340 -12.41 4.15 16.18
N GLY A 341 -12.65 2.87 16.40
CA GLY A 341 -12.74 1.90 15.31
C GLY A 341 -13.92 2.18 14.38
N ASP A 342 -15.08 2.57 14.94
CA ASP A 342 -16.27 2.93 14.13
C ASP A 342 -16.05 4.21 13.33
N SER A 343 -15.38 5.22 13.93
CA SER A 343 -14.96 6.45 13.24
C SER A 343 -14.03 6.13 12.07
N GLY A 344 -13.02 5.28 12.29
CA GLY A 344 -12.09 4.82 11.26
C GLY A 344 -12.81 4.07 10.13
N ARG A 345 -13.72 3.17 10.47
CA ARG A 345 -14.52 2.41 9.49
C ARG A 345 -15.41 3.32 8.65
N GLN A 346 -16.08 4.30 9.26
CA GLN A 346 -16.88 5.26 8.52
C GLN A 346 -16.01 6.08 7.56
N ARG A 347 -14.87 6.57 8.04
CA ARG A 347 -13.92 7.33 7.21
C ARG A 347 -13.40 6.51 6.03
N GLN A 348 -13.09 5.21 6.23
CA GLN A 348 -12.67 4.33 5.16
C GLN A 348 -13.76 4.18 4.09
N ARG A 349 -15.00 3.98 4.49
CA ARG A 349 -16.14 3.87 3.56
C ARG A 349 -16.32 5.14 2.72
N ASP A 350 -16.23 6.30 3.36
CA ASP A 350 -16.50 7.58 2.72
C ASP A 350 -15.38 8.01 1.77
N ASN A 351 -14.10 7.74 2.13
CA ASN A 351 -12.96 8.35 1.45
C ASN A 351 -11.97 7.35 0.85
N PHE A 352 -11.95 6.10 1.32
CA PHE A 352 -10.90 5.13 1.01
C PHE A 352 -11.47 3.78 0.55
N SER A 353 -12.64 3.77 -0.08
CA SER A 353 -13.18 2.57 -0.71
C SER A 353 -12.50 2.31 -2.06
N ASP A 354 -12.41 1.04 -2.46
CA ASP A 354 -11.95 0.63 -3.78
C ASP A 354 -12.75 1.28 -4.92
N LYS A 355 -14.05 1.45 -4.74
CA LYS A 355 -14.94 2.15 -5.68
C LYS A 355 -14.58 3.64 -5.81
N SER A 356 -14.29 4.32 -4.69
CA SER A 356 -13.84 5.71 -4.70
C SER A 356 -12.52 5.86 -5.42
N MET A 357 -11.55 4.99 -5.14
CA MET A 357 -10.26 4.95 -5.84
C MET A 357 -10.45 4.75 -7.34
N ALA A 358 -11.23 3.76 -7.74
CA ALA A 358 -11.49 3.48 -9.16
C ALA A 358 -12.20 4.63 -9.87
N SER A 359 -13.16 5.28 -9.22
CA SER A 359 -13.83 6.47 -9.75
C SER A 359 -12.86 7.62 -9.98
N GLY A 360 -11.95 7.88 -9.04
CA GLY A 360 -10.90 8.88 -9.18
C GLY A 360 -9.94 8.58 -10.34
N VAL A 361 -9.48 7.32 -10.45
CA VAL A 361 -8.61 6.89 -11.55
C VAL A 361 -9.33 6.98 -12.89
N ALA A 362 -10.61 6.59 -12.95
CA ALA A 362 -11.43 6.70 -14.16
C ALA A 362 -11.60 8.16 -14.61
N ALA A 363 -11.74 9.10 -13.68
CA ALA A 363 -11.77 10.52 -14.00
C ALA A 363 -10.47 10.99 -14.68
N VAL A 364 -9.30 10.54 -14.18
CA VAL A 364 -8.01 10.81 -14.82
C VAL A 364 -7.92 10.21 -16.22
N TYR A 365 -8.45 9.01 -16.42
CA TYR A 365 -8.46 8.39 -17.74
C TYR A 365 -9.32 9.18 -18.74
N ARG A 366 -10.49 9.67 -18.31
CA ARG A 366 -11.36 10.50 -19.16
C ARG A 366 -10.70 11.81 -19.58
N GLU A 367 -9.84 12.43 -18.74
CA GLU A 367 -9.07 13.62 -19.11
C GLU A 367 -8.09 13.38 -20.30
N LEU A 368 -7.75 12.13 -20.60
CA LEU A 368 -6.76 11.75 -21.60
C LEU A 368 -7.37 11.25 -22.90
N LEU A 369 -8.65 10.97 -22.89
CA LEU A 369 -9.38 10.49 -24.06
C LEU A 369 -9.99 11.66 -24.82
N PRO A 370 -10.10 11.56 -26.15
CA PRO A 370 -10.86 12.56 -26.90
C PRO A 370 -12.32 12.54 -26.43
N PRO A 371 -13.00 13.71 -26.48
CA PRO A 371 -14.41 13.86 -26.10
C PRO A 371 -15.34 13.01 -26.97
#